data_7e2b78581442775870b25cdc39563ca8
#
_entry.id   7e2b78581442775870b25cdc39563ca8
#
_cell.length_a   1.000
_cell.length_b   1.000
_cell.length_c   1.000
_cell.angle_alpha   90.00
_cell.angle_beta   90.00
_cell.angle_gamma   90.00
#
_symmetry.space_group_name_H-M   'P 1'
#
loop_
_entity.id
_entity.type
_entity.pdbx_description
1 polymer ?
#
loop_
_entity_poly.entity_id
_entity_poly.type
_entity_poly.pdbx_seq_one_letter_code
_entity_poly.pdbx_strand_id
1 'polypeptide(L)'
;MTQAVIVGAGLMGRLLAWRLSKSGVKVSVYDASRQDASLSAAWTAAAMIAPISEKPLCHPDVFQLGLRSLQLWPQLLAELQRDTGQSVRYLRRGTLVVAHPSDAAELTLFKNKVCDAELPGESYAVALDQEGIAKKEPQLSSSFDRGFWLPDEAQVDNRTLLSALSSAAEQYGAEFHYSAPVQFDGDRHLYRRDDSELTADIVIDCRGAGMVSRAHYPEQYPEQHPEKDRSTQSIEGIRGIRGETIWVACPEIEIHRPVRLLHPRYHLYLVPRGEGKYQLGATELETNDRSPVSVRSAMEMLSAFWALAPEFSEARILSMETNLRPATQDHRPVIIDDTHDNGRIVVNGLFRHGFLLAPALLEKLTLGALSGLMSLPKRSSTGPRRVYETGY
;
A
#
# COMPACT_ATOMS: atom_id res chain seq x y z
N MET A 1 -19.44 26.13 -3.01
CA MET A 1 -18.23 25.35 -3.32
C MET A 1 -18.35 24.07 -2.51
N THR A 2 -18.27 22.92 -3.13
CA THR A 2 -18.42 21.64 -2.43
C THR A 2 -17.26 21.46 -1.47
N GLN A 3 -17.56 21.03 -0.24
CA GLN A 3 -16.58 20.79 0.81
C GLN A 3 -16.46 19.29 1.09
N ALA A 4 -15.24 18.76 1.02
CA ALA A 4 -14.93 17.39 1.34
C ALA A 4 -14.02 17.30 2.57
N VAL A 5 -14.32 16.38 3.47
CA VAL A 5 -13.44 15.99 4.56
C VAL A 5 -12.89 14.60 4.27
N ILE A 6 -11.56 14.47 4.28
CA ILE A 6 -10.88 13.19 4.13
C ILE A 6 -10.30 12.79 5.49
N VAL A 7 -10.62 11.57 5.94
CA VAL A 7 -10.09 11.02 7.18
C VAL A 7 -9.04 9.97 6.87
N GLY A 8 -7.80 10.25 7.26
CA GLY A 8 -6.61 9.45 6.96
C GLY A 8 -5.75 10.03 5.85
N ALA A 9 -4.53 10.48 6.18
CA ALA A 9 -3.52 11.00 5.26
C ALA A 9 -2.50 9.92 4.84
N GLY A 10 -2.96 8.69 4.66
CA GLY A 10 -2.20 7.63 4.00
C GLY A 10 -2.14 7.83 2.49
N LEU A 11 -1.73 6.80 1.74
CA LEU A 11 -1.59 6.88 0.29
C LEU A 11 -2.90 7.30 -0.40
N MET A 12 -4.01 6.63 -0.11
CA MET A 12 -5.29 6.92 -0.77
C MET A 12 -5.83 8.30 -0.38
N GLY A 13 -5.75 8.67 0.90
CA GLY A 13 -6.23 9.99 1.33
C GLY A 13 -5.48 11.14 0.68
N ARG A 14 -4.15 11.05 0.54
CA ARG A 14 -3.33 12.08 -0.14
C ARG A 14 -3.59 12.13 -1.65
N LEU A 15 -3.76 10.97 -2.30
CA LEU A 15 -4.13 10.90 -3.72
C LEU A 15 -5.49 11.56 -3.98
N LEU A 16 -6.48 11.26 -3.13
CA LEU A 16 -7.83 11.83 -3.24
C LEU A 16 -7.83 13.32 -2.92
N ALA A 17 -7.07 13.75 -1.89
CA ALA A 17 -6.92 15.16 -1.56
C ALA A 17 -6.38 15.95 -2.76
N TRP A 18 -5.30 15.47 -3.39
CA TRP A 18 -4.76 16.11 -4.59
C TRP A 18 -5.78 16.18 -5.73
N ARG A 19 -6.44 15.07 -6.06
CA ARG A 19 -7.40 15.03 -7.19
C ARG A 19 -8.60 15.93 -6.96
N LEU A 20 -9.19 15.89 -5.77
CA LEU A 20 -10.36 16.70 -5.44
C LEU A 20 -10.04 18.20 -5.38
N SER A 21 -8.95 18.58 -4.69
CA SER A 21 -8.54 19.98 -4.61
C SER A 21 -8.19 20.55 -6.00
N LYS A 22 -7.49 19.80 -6.84
CA LYS A 22 -7.20 20.16 -8.23
C LYS A 22 -8.48 20.35 -9.07
N SER A 23 -9.57 19.67 -8.72
CA SER A 23 -10.89 19.82 -9.37
C SER A 23 -11.73 20.96 -8.77
N GLY A 24 -11.18 21.75 -7.86
CA GLY A 24 -11.86 22.90 -7.25
C GLY A 24 -12.77 22.56 -6.06
N VAL A 25 -12.68 21.34 -5.52
CA VAL A 25 -13.35 20.98 -4.26
C VAL A 25 -12.52 21.53 -3.10
N LYS A 26 -13.18 22.13 -2.09
CA LYS A 26 -12.52 22.54 -0.86
C LYS A 26 -12.26 21.28 -0.01
N VAL A 27 -11.00 20.94 0.25
CA VAL A 27 -10.60 19.70 0.92
C VAL A 27 -9.92 19.98 2.25
N SER A 28 -10.40 19.31 3.31
CA SER A 28 -9.70 19.26 4.61
C SER A 28 -9.38 17.79 4.94
N VAL A 29 -8.12 17.52 5.23
CA VAL A 29 -7.62 16.16 5.54
C VAL A 29 -7.27 16.08 7.01
N TYR A 30 -7.81 15.10 7.72
CA TYR A 30 -7.52 14.84 9.14
C TYR A 30 -6.81 13.51 9.31
N ASP A 31 -5.71 13.52 10.06
CA ASP A 31 -4.95 12.30 10.37
C ASP A 31 -4.51 12.27 11.83
N ALA A 32 -4.57 11.08 12.43
CA ALA A 32 -4.11 10.86 13.80
C ALA A 32 -2.57 10.85 13.90
N SER A 33 -1.86 10.59 12.79
CA SER A 33 -0.41 10.58 12.73
C SER A 33 0.17 11.97 12.51
N ARG A 34 1.49 12.05 12.63
CA ARG A 34 2.26 13.23 12.24
C ARG A 34 2.33 13.37 10.73
N GLN A 35 2.87 14.50 10.26
CA GLN A 35 3.01 14.80 8.82
C GLN A 35 3.80 13.75 8.03
N ASP A 36 4.73 13.06 8.68
CA ASP A 36 5.52 11.98 8.07
C ASP A 36 4.68 10.74 7.69
N ALA A 37 3.43 10.66 8.17
CA ALA A 37 2.54 9.51 8.01
C ALA A 37 3.11 8.20 8.58
N SER A 38 3.97 8.26 9.60
CA SER A 38 4.71 7.12 10.16
C SER A 38 3.81 6.00 10.70
N LEU A 39 2.55 6.30 11.06
CA LEU A 39 1.55 5.30 11.46
C LEU A 39 0.81 4.66 10.27
N SER A 40 1.05 5.14 9.06
CA SER A 40 0.42 4.59 7.85
C SER A 40 1.19 3.36 7.33
N ALA A 41 0.46 2.33 6.90
CA ALA A 41 1.06 1.20 6.20
C ALA A 41 1.87 1.63 4.96
N ALA A 42 1.52 2.76 4.33
CA ALA A 42 2.21 3.30 3.19
C ALA A 42 3.63 3.79 3.51
N TRP A 43 3.89 4.25 4.73
CA TRP A 43 5.23 4.66 5.18
C TRP A 43 6.22 3.50 5.22
N THR A 44 5.78 2.37 5.77
CA THR A 44 6.59 1.16 5.96
C THR A 44 6.64 0.28 4.71
N ALA A 45 5.75 0.52 3.72
CA ALA A 45 5.65 -0.30 2.53
C ALA A 45 6.92 -0.23 1.66
N ALA A 46 7.26 -1.36 1.04
CA ALA A 46 8.29 -1.41 0.00
C ALA A 46 7.84 -0.79 -1.34
N ALA A 47 6.57 -0.47 -1.46
CA ALA A 47 5.96 0.18 -2.62
C ALA A 47 6.34 -0.47 -3.96
N MET A 48 6.36 -1.78 -3.98
CA MET A 48 6.47 -2.57 -5.20
C MET A 48 5.15 -2.50 -5.98
N ILE A 49 5.28 -2.35 -7.29
CA ILE A 49 4.17 -2.40 -8.24
C ILE A 49 4.39 -3.67 -9.04
N ALA A 50 3.99 -4.78 -8.43
CA ALA A 50 4.45 -6.12 -8.78
C ALA A 50 3.28 -7.10 -8.93
N PRO A 51 2.37 -6.89 -9.93
CA PRO A 51 1.18 -7.71 -10.07
C PRO A 51 1.51 -9.17 -10.38
N ILE A 52 2.55 -9.44 -11.16
CA ILE A 52 2.93 -10.79 -11.55
C ILE A 52 3.42 -11.59 -10.34
N SER A 53 4.28 -10.97 -9.52
CA SER A 53 4.76 -11.58 -8.27
C SER A 53 3.63 -11.86 -7.27
N GLU A 54 2.58 -11.04 -7.27
CA GLU A 54 1.44 -11.18 -6.37
C GLU A 54 0.36 -12.15 -6.89
N LYS A 55 0.31 -12.41 -8.20
CA LYS A 55 -0.69 -13.29 -8.84
C LYS A 55 -0.89 -14.64 -8.13
N PRO A 56 0.18 -15.35 -7.67
CA PRO A 56 0.02 -16.61 -6.96
C PRO A 56 -0.74 -16.54 -5.64
N LEU A 57 -0.84 -15.34 -5.04
CA LEU A 57 -1.28 -15.12 -3.67
C LEU A 57 -2.44 -14.11 -3.55
N CYS A 58 -2.93 -13.56 -4.64
CA CYS A 58 -3.98 -12.55 -4.63
C CYS A 58 -5.24 -13.01 -5.37
N HIS A 59 -6.36 -12.34 -5.09
CA HIS A 59 -7.58 -12.54 -5.86
C HIS A 59 -7.39 -12.04 -7.31
N PRO A 60 -8.04 -12.68 -8.33
CA PRO A 60 -7.94 -12.26 -9.72
C PRO A 60 -8.21 -10.76 -9.96
N ASP A 61 -9.18 -10.17 -9.28
CA ASP A 61 -9.48 -8.73 -9.38
C ASP A 61 -8.30 -7.85 -8.95
N VAL A 62 -7.58 -8.26 -7.89
CA VAL A 62 -6.37 -7.55 -7.43
C VAL A 62 -5.28 -7.60 -8.50
N PHE A 63 -5.14 -8.74 -9.17
CA PHE A 63 -4.21 -8.88 -10.28
C PHE A 63 -4.56 -7.95 -11.44
N GLN A 64 -5.83 -7.92 -11.87
CA GLN A 64 -6.29 -7.05 -12.97
C GLN A 64 -6.13 -5.56 -12.64
N LEU A 65 -6.54 -5.15 -11.45
CA LEU A 65 -6.32 -3.77 -10.96
C LEU A 65 -4.82 -3.43 -10.91
N GLY A 66 -3.98 -4.40 -10.54
CA GLY A 66 -2.52 -4.25 -10.53
C GLY A 66 -1.94 -4.01 -11.93
N LEU A 67 -2.36 -4.78 -12.93
CA LEU A 67 -1.98 -4.57 -14.34
C LEU A 67 -2.43 -3.19 -14.83
N ARG A 68 -3.65 -2.76 -14.49
CA ARG A 68 -4.13 -1.41 -14.82
C ARG A 68 -3.27 -0.33 -14.17
N SER A 69 -2.92 -0.49 -12.91
CA SER A 69 -2.07 0.45 -12.18
C SER A 69 -0.67 0.60 -12.78
N LEU A 70 -0.07 -0.47 -13.29
CA LEU A 70 1.22 -0.40 -14.00
C LEU A 70 1.18 0.58 -15.18
N GLN A 71 0.03 0.67 -15.86
CA GLN A 71 -0.17 1.59 -16.97
C GLN A 71 -0.40 3.03 -16.49
N LEU A 72 -1.06 3.20 -15.34
CA LEU A 72 -1.46 4.51 -14.80
C LEU A 72 -0.35 5.22 -14.04
N TRP A 73 0.54 4.49 -13.37
CA TRP A 73 1.61 5.08 -12.56
C TRP A 73 2.48 6.11 -13.29
N PRO A 74 3.01 5.83 -14.51
CA PRO A 74 3.86 6.79 -15.21
C PRO A 74 3.16 8.12 -15.48
N GLN A 75 1.89 8.07 -15.87
CA GLN A 75 1.09 9.26 -16.15
C GLN A 75 0.81 10.06 -14.88
N LEU A 76 0.44 9.37 -13.80
CA LEU A 76 0.17 9.98 -12.49
C LEU A 76 1.41 10.69 -11.95
N LEU A 77 2.58 10.05 -12.02
CA LEU A 77 3.84 10.64 -11.56
C LEU A 77 4.29 11.83 -12.43
N ALA A 78 4.11 11.75 -13.74
CA ALA A 78 4.39 12.87 -14.63
C ALA A 78 3.48 14.08 -14.36
N GLU A 79 2.21 13.83 -14.02
CA GLU A 79 1.28 14.89 -13.62
C GLU A 79 1.67 15.48 -12.26
N LEU A 80 2.01 14.64 -11.29
CA LEU A 80 2.47 15.07 -9.97
C LEU A 80 3.73 15.93 -10.05
N GLN A 81 4.68 15.54 -10.90
CA GLN A 81 5.89 16.32 -11.15
C GLN A 81 5.60 17.68 -11.79
N ARG A 82 4.66 17.74 -12.73
CA ARG A 82 4.22 19.03 -13.31
C ARG A 82 3.59 19.94 -12.28
N ASP A 83 2.78 19.39 -11.39
CA ASP A 83 2.09 20.17 -10.37
C ASP A 83 3.04 20.65 -9.28
N THR A 84 4.04 19.87 -8.89
CA THR A 84 4.89 20.16 -7.71
C THR A 84 6.32 20.58 -8.05
N GLY A 85 6.80 20.29 -9.23
CA GLY A 85 8.22 20.34 -9.58
C GLY A 85 9.06 19.23 -8.95
N GLN A 86 8.49 18.38 -8.10
CA GLN A 86 9.20 17.31 -7.39
C GLN A 86 9.23 16.04 -8.23
N SER A 87 10.41 15.45 -8.40
CA SER A 87 10.56 14.14 -9.04
C SER A 87 10.48 13.03 -8.02
N VAL A 88 9.56 12.09 -8.23
CA VAL A 88 9.45 10.87 -7.43
C VAL A 88 10.15 9.74 -8.17
N ARG A 89 11.08 9.07 -7.51
CA ARG A 89 11.81 7.95 -8.11
C ARG A 89 10.86 6.80 -8.40
N TYR A 90 10.75 6.46 -9.68
CA TYR A 90 9.99 5.32 -10.20
C TYR A 90 10.91 4.47 -11.08
N LEU A 91 11.05 3.20 -10.77
CA LEU A 91 11.93 2.29 -11.49
C LEU A 91 11.13 1.09 -12.02
N ARG A 92 11.00 1.00 -13.34
CA ARG A 92 10.44 -0.17 -14.05
C ARG A 92 11.60 -0.99 -14.62
N ARG A 93 12.29 -1.71 -13.73
CA ARG A 93 13.45 -2.57 -14.07
C ARG A 93 13.13 -4.07 -13.94
N GLY A 94 11.86 -4.39 -13.70
CA GLY A 94 11.41 -5.75 -13.40
C GLY A 94 11.74 -6.17 -11.97
N THR A 95 11.33 -7.39 -11.63
CA THR A 95 11.64 -8.09 -10.38
C THR A 95 12.36 -9.39 -10.69
N LEU A 96 13.38 -9.73 -9.92
CA LEU A 96 14.04 -11.02 -9.96
C LEU A 96 13.47 -11.91 -8.85
N VAL A 97 13.05 -13.12 -9.20
CA VAL A 97 12.54 -14.12 -8.28
C VAL A 97 13.52 -15.28 -8.23
N VAL A 98 14.05 -15.57 -7.05
CA VAL A 98 15.03 -16.65 -6.82
C VAL A 98 14.61 -17.52 -5.65
N ALA A 99 15.16 -18.73 -5.60
CA ALA A 99 15.09 -19.62 -4.43
C ALA A 99 16.44 -20.33 -4.28
N HIS A 100 16.76 -20.76 -3.07
CA HIS A 100 17.92 -21.63 -2.88
C HIS A 100 17.69 -22.97 -3.60
N PRO A 101 18.76 -23.66 -4.05
CA PRO A 101 18.63 -24.98 -4.70
C PRO A 101 17.81 -26.00 -3.89
N SER A 102 17.91 -25.95 -2.57
CA SER A 102 17.08 -26.77 -1.64
C SER A 102 15.59 -26.48 -1.74
N ASP A 103 15.22 -25.27 -2.14
CA ASP A 103 13.84 -24.76 -2.21
C ASP A 103 13.34 -24.63 -3.67
N ALA A 104 13.95 -25.33 -4.61
CA ALA A 104 13.60 -25.29 -6.05
C ALA A 104 12.13 -25.63 -6.33
N ALA A 105 11.46 -26.38 -5.42
CA ALA A 105 10.04 -26.65 -5.50
C ALA A 105 9.20 -25.36 -5.44
N GLU A 106 9.61 -24.36 -4.69
CA GLU A 106 8.91 -23.06 -4.60
C GLU A 106 8.92 -22.32 -5.93
N LEU A 107 10.04 -22.37 -6.69
CA LEU A 107 10.10 -21.80 -8.05
C LEU A 107 9.16 -22.53 -9.00
N THR A 108 9.04 -23.83 -8.87
CA THR A 108 8.12 -24.64 -9.70
C THR A 108 6.67 -24.27 -9.39
N LEU A 109 6.31 -24.17 -8.10
CA LEU A 109 4.98 -23.73 -7.69
C LEU A 109 4.67 -22.32 -8.16
N PHE A 110 5.63 -21.41 -8.02
CA PHE A 110 5.52 -20.03 -8.51
C PHE A 110 5.25 -20.02 -10.02
N LYS A 111 6.09 -20.71 -10.80
CA LYS A 111 5.93 -20.82 -12.25
C LYS A 111 4.53 -21.29 -12.64
N ASN A 112 4.07 -22.39 -12.06
CA ASN A 112 2.77 -22.96 -12.41
C ASN A 112 1.65 -21.94 -12.16
N LYS A 113 1.64 -21.25 -11.03
CA LYS A 113 0.62 -20.24 -10.68
C LYS A 113 0.70 -18.96 -11.53
N VAL A 114 1.90 -18.58 -11.98
CA VAL A 114 2.07 -17.40 -12.85
C VAL A 114 1.71 -17.72 -14.28
N CYS A 115 2.11 -18.91 -14.77
CA CYS A 115 1.89 -19.34 -16.16
C CYS A 115 0.53 -20.00 -16.40
N ASP A 116 -0.23 -20.33 -15.35
CA ASP A 116 -1.65 -20.75 -15.47
C ASP A 116 -2.50 -19.58 -15.99
N ALA A 117 -2.12 -19.08 -17.15
CA ALA A 117 -2.74 -17.89 -17.67
C ALA A 117 -3.60 -18.23 -18.87
N GLU A 118 -4.83 -17.83 -18.75
CA GLU A 118 -5.80 -17.62 -19.80
C GLU A 118 -5.39 -16.53 -20.82
N LEU A 119 -4.14 -16.08 -20.83
CA LEU A 119 -3.63 -15.07 -21.76
C LEU A 119 -2.65 -15.74 -22.75
N PRO A 120 -3.14 -16.20 -23.89
CA PRO A 120 -2.29 -16.77 -24.94
C PRO A 120 -1.34 -15.70 -25.49
N GLY A 121 -0.04 -15.95 -25.39
CA GLY A 121 0.99 -15.19 -26.09
C GLY A 121 1.81 -14.21 -25.23
N GLU A 122 1.50 -13.98 -23.97
CA GLU A 122 2.29 -13.11 -23.08
C GLU A 122 3.02 -13.92 -22.01
N SER A 123 4.35 -13.94 -22.09
CA SER A 123 5.19 -14.50 -21.01
C SER A 123 5.48 -13.41 -19.98
N TYR A 124 4.73 -13.38 -18.88
CA TYR A 124 4.98 -12.48 -17.78
C TYR A 124 6.27 -12.78 -16.98
N ALA A 125 6.83 -13.99 -17.16
CA ALA A 125 7.98 -14.47 -16.44
C ALA A 125 8.98 -15.13 -17.41
N VAL A 126 10.21 -14.61 -17.43
CA VAL A 126 11.33 -15.16 -18.19
C VAL A 126 12.15 -16.06 -17.27
N ALA A 127 12.24 -17.34 -17.59
CA ALA A 127 13.10 -18.25 -16.84
C ALA A 127 14.58 -17.89 -17.03
N LEU A 128 15.33 -17.92 -15.96
CA LEU A 128 16.76 -17.64 -15.92
C LEU A 128 17.51 -18.82 -15.30
N ASP A 129 18.66 -19.14 -15.89
CA ASP A 129 19.71 -19.92 -15.28
C ASP A 129 20.68 -19.03 -14.47
N GLN A 130 21.72 -19.63 -13.93
CA GLN A 130 22.73 -18.92 -13.14
C GLN A 130 23.38 -17.75 -13.92
N GLU A 131 23.72 -17.95 -15.19
CA GLU A 131 24.31 -16.91 -16.04
C GLU A 131 23.31 -15.76 -16.29
N GLY A 132 22.04 -16.09 -16.53
CA GLY A 132 20.96 -15.13 -16.69
C GLY A 132 20.73 -14.30 -15.43
N ILE A 133 20.77 -14.92 -14.25
CA ILE A 133 20.70 -14.23 -12.96
C ILE A 133 21.88 -13.29 -12.80
N ALA A 134 23.12 -13.76 -13.02
CA ALA A 134 24.32 -12.96 -12.90
C ALA A 134 24.36 -11.78 -13.89
N LYS A 135 23.82 -11.93 -15.09
CA LYS A 135 23.64 -10.81 -16.03
C LYS A 135 22.67 -9.75 -15.56
N LYS A 136 21.65 -10.14 -14.79
CA LYS A 136 20.65 -9.21 -14.24
C LYS A 136 21.14 -8.55 -12.96
N GLU A 137 21.70 -9.32 -12.04
CA GLU A 137 22.23 -8.86 -10.74
C GLU A 137 23.58 -9.53 -10.47
N PRO A 138 24.69 -8.94 -10.93
CA PRO A 138 26.03 -9.55 -10.86
C PRO A 138 26.53 -9.82 -9.44
N GLN A 139 26.00 -9.07 -8.46
CA GLN A 139 26.44 -9.16 -7.07
C GLN A 139 25.53 -10.06 -6.20
N LEU A 140 24.54 -10.71 -6.80
CA LEU A 140 23.82 -11.78 -6.08
C LEU A 140 24.70 -13.03 -5.94
N SER A 141 24.46 -13.77 -4.85
CA SER A 141 25.15 -15.03 -4.60
C SER A 141 25.08 -15.98 -5.79
N SER A 142 26.21 -16.54 -6.17
CA SER A 142 26.32 -17.57 -7.21
C SER A 142 25.64 -18.90 -6.83
N SER A 143 25.12 -19.01 -5.62
CA SER A 143 24.35 -20.19 -5.17
C SER A 143 22.98 -20.29 -5.85
N PHE A 144 22.46 -19.20 -6.42
CA PHE A 144 21.19 -19.20 -7.16
C PHE A 144 21.42 -19.70 -8.60
N ASP A 145 21.01 -20.94 -8.86
CA ASP A 145 21.17 -21.60 -10.15
C ASP A 145 19.99 -21.40 -11.11
N ARG A 146 18.84 -21.01 -10.57
CA ARG A 146 17.57 -20.80 -11.29
C ARG A 146 16.77 -19.66 -10.71
N GLY A 147 15.99 -18.99 -11.57
CA GLY A 147 15.07 -17.94 -11.17
C GLY A 147 14.14 -17.52 -12.28
N PHE A 148 13.37 -16.46 -12.03
CA PHE A 148 12.52 -15.81 -13.00
C PHE A 148 12.77 -14.31 -12.98
N TRP A 149 12.81 -13.71 -14.15
CA TRP A 149 12.74 -12.28 -14.32
C TRP A 149 11.34 -11.87 -14.79
N LEU A 150 10.75 -10.91 -14.08
CA LEU A 150 9.43 -10.35 -14.34
C LEU A 150 9.61 -8.93 -14.88
N PRO A 151 9.66 -8.73 -16.22
CA PRO A 151 10.17 -7.51 -16.85
C PRO A 151 9.31 -6.27 -16.56
N ASP A 152 8.01 -6.44 -16.44
CA ASP A 152 7.05 -5.33 -16.35
C ASP A 152 6.87 -4.74 -14.96
N GLU A 153 7.40 -5.40 -13.94
CA GLU A 153 7.26 -4.92 -12.58
C GLU A 153 8.09 -3.68 -12.28
N ALA A 154 7.60 -2.91 -11.33
CA ALA A 154 8.18 -1.62 -10.96
C ALA A 154 8.21 -1.42 -9.43
N GLN A 155 8.84 -0.33 -9.03
CA GLN A 155 8.79 0.20 -7.67
C GLN A 155 8.75 1.72 -7.69
N VAL A 156 8.19 2.31 -6.65
CA VAL A 156 8.16 3.75 -6.44
C VAL A 156 8.75 4.10 -5.08
N ASP A 157 9.37 5.27 -4.95
CA ASP A 157 9.78 5.78 -3.65
C ASP A 157 8.55 6.24 -2.86
N ASN A 158 8.18 5.46 -1.84
CA ASN A 158 6.96 5.69 -1.08
C ASN A 158 6.99 6.99 -0.27
N ARG A 159 8.12 7.31 0.37
CA ARG A 159 8.23 8.46 1.26
C ARG A 159 8.23 9.77 0.49
N THR A 160 9.01 9.83 -0.58
CA THR A 160 9.01 10.99 -1.50
C THR A 160 7.63 11.16 -2.17
N LEU A 161 6.99 10.06 -2.56
CA LEU A 161 5.64 10.11 -3.14
C LEU A 161 4.61 10.68 -2.15
N LEU A 162 4.59 10.19 -0.90
CA LEU A 162 3.67 10.69 0.13
C LEU A 162 3.85 12.20 0.37
N SER A 163 5.08 12.67 0.43
CA SER A 163 5.40 14.10 0.57
C SER A 163 4.92 14.90 -0.65
N ALA A 164 5.25 14.45 -1.85
CA ALA A 164 4.88 15.13 -3.09
C ALA A 164 3.35 15.21 -3.26
N LEU A 165 2.61 14.18 -2.88
CA LEU A 165 1.15 14.18 -2.93
C LEU A 165 0.53 15.21 -1.98
N SER A 166 1.06 15.36 -0.76
CA SER A 166 0.60 16.42 0.14
C SER A 166 0.89 17.80 -0.43
N SER A 167 2.13 18.03 -0.88
CA SER A 167 2.52 19.30 -1.50
C SER A 167 1.62 19.65 -2.70
N ALA A 168 1.30 18.67 -3.54
CA ALA A 168 0.41 18.86 -4.66
C ALA A 168 -1.01 19.26 -4.22
N ALA A 169 -1.56 18.57 -3.21
CA ALA A 169 -2.88 18.89 -2.69
C ALA A 169 -2.94 20.29 -2.06
N GLU A 170 -1.91 20.65 -1.27
CA GLU A 170 -1.78 21.97 -0.62
C GLU A 170 -1.67 23.11 -1.65
N GLN A 171 -0.97 22.90 -2.77
CA GLN A 171 -0.91 23.88 -3.87
C GLN A 171 -2.27 24.20 -4.48
N TYR A 172 -3.20 23.26 -4.44
CA TYR A 172 -4.59 23.43 -4.87
C TYR A 172 -5.53 23.80 -3.71
N GLY A 173 -4.99 24.16 -2.54
CA GLY A 173 -5.74 24.69 -1.41
C GLY A 173 -6.31 23.62 -0.46
N ALA A 174 -5.82 22.38 -0.50
CA ALA A 174 -6.16 21.40 0.53
C ALA A 174 -5.48 21.75 1.86
N GLU A 175 -6.19 21.57 2.97
CA GLU A 175 -5.70 21.80 4.32
C GLU A 175 -5.45 20.45 5.02
N PHE A 176 -4.23 20.24 5.55
CA PHE A 176 -3.88 19.04 6.30
C PHE A 176 -3.80 19.33 7.80
N HIS A 177 -4.55 18.56 8.57
CA HIS A 177 -4.58 18.57 10.03
C HIS A 177 -3.97 17.27 10.56
N TYR A 178 -2.68 17.32 10.87
CA TYR A 178 -1.94 16.19 11.43
C TYR A 178 -2.04 16.16 12.96
N SER A 179 -1.81 15.00 13.57
CA SER A 179 -2.02 14.77 15.01
C SER A 179 -3.43 15.18 15.47
N ALA A 180 -4.38 15.12 14.56
CA ALA A 180 -5.76 15.55 14.71
C ALA A 180 -6.72 14.37 14.46
N PRO A 181 -6.78 13.39 15.38
CA PRO A 181 -7.71 12.29 15.25
C PRO A 181 -9.16 12.79 15.29
N VAL A 182 -9.98 12.19 14.44
CA VAL A 182 -11.41 12.45 14.38
C VAL A 182 -12.19 11.18 14.67
N GLN A 183 -13.39 11.34 15.23
CA GLN A 183 -14.29 10.27 15.61
C GLN A 183 -15.60 10.37 14.84
N PHE A 184 -16.15 9.22 14.49
CA PHE A 184 -17.48 9.12 13.91
C PHE A 184 -18.49 8.84 15.02
N ASP A 185 -19.63 9.55 15.02
CA ASP A 185 -20.80 9.19 15.80
C ASP A 185 -21.89 8.71 14.83
N GLY A 186 -22.02 7.39 14.75
CA GLY A 186 -22.83 6.78 13.72
C GLY A 186 -22.21 6.93 12.32
N ASP A 187 -23.06 6.97 11.29
CA ASP A 187 -22.62 6.99 9.88
C ASP A 187 -22.34 8.40 9.35
N ARG A 188 -22.80 9.43 10.02
CA ARG A 188 -22.86 10.80 9.47
C ARG A 188 -22.02 11.84 10.18
N HIS A 189 -21.95 11.76 11.51
CA HIS A 189 -21.36 12.84 12.29
C HIS A 189 -19.87 12.59 12.53
N LEU A 190 -19.10 13.61 12.29
CA LEU A 190 -17.65 13.59 12.43
C LEU A 190 -17.24 14.63 13.47
N TYR A 191 -16.53 14.21 14.50
CA TYR A 191 -16.12 15.07 15.62
C TYR A 191 -14.59 15.10 15.75
N ARG A 192 -14.08 16.27 16.13
CA ARG A 192 -12.71 16.42 16.64
C ARG A 192 -12.61 15.92 18.07
N ARG A 193 -11.40 15.83 18.55
CA ARG A 193 -11.11 15.39 19.92
C ARG A 193 -11.70 16.32 21.00
N ASP A 194 -11.98 17.57 20.66
CA ASP A 194 -12.63 18.57 21.53
C ASP A 194 -14.16 18.57 21.45
N ASP A 195 -14.72 17.48 20.89
CA ASP A 195 -16.14 17.30 20.63
C ASP A 195 -16.78 18.32 19.67
N SER A 196 -15.97 19.12 18.97
CA SER A 196 -16.47 20.01 17.92
C SER A 196 -16.82 19.22 16.66
N GLU A 197 -18.03 19.42 16.13
CA GLU A 197 -18.49 18.76 14.92
C GLU A 197 -17.82 19.33 13.67
N LEU A 198 -17.46 18.41 12.75
CA LEU A 198 -16.96 18.75 11.43
C LEU A 198 -18.09 18.58 10.42
N THR A 199 -18.44 19.64 9.74
CA THR A 199 -19.45 19.62 8.68
C THR A 199 -18.80 19.53 7.30
N ALA A 200 -19.31 18.68 6.43
CA ALA A 200 -18.89 18.52 5.05
C ALA A 200 -20.07 18.09 4.16
N ASP A 201 -19.99 18.42 2.87
CA ASP A 201 -20.94 17.88 1.88
C ASP A 201 -20.65 16.39 1.64
N ILE A 202 -19.38 15.97 1.77
CA ILE A 202 -18.93 14.58 1.64
C ILE A 202 -17.79 14.27 2.60
N VAL A 203 -17.82 13.08 3.17
CA VAL A 203 -16.74 12.53 4.00
C VAL A 203 -16.13 11.32 3.29
N ILE A 204 -14.80 11.29 3.16
CA ILE A 204 -14.07 10.17 2.56
C ILE A 204 -13.20 9.53 3.62
N ASP A 205 -13.55 8.30 4.01
CA ASP A 205 -12.86 7.57 5.07
C ASP A 205 -11.77 6.66 4.49
N CYS A 206 -10.52 7.07 4.68
CA CYS A 206 -9.30 6.39 4.22
C CYS A 206 -8.40 5.98 5.39
N ARG A 207 -8.94 5.76 6.59
CA ARG A 207 -8.16 5.50 7.82
C ARG A 207 -7.33 4.21 7.81
N GLY A 208 -7.54 3.33 6.83
CA GLY A 208 -6.82 2.06 6.75
C GLY A 208 -6.94 1.26 8.06
N ALA A 209 -5.81 0.89 8.66
CA ALA A 209 -5.79 0.17 9.93
C ALA A 209 -6.34 0.97 11.14
N GLY A 210 -6.61 2.27 10.98
CA GLY A 210 -7.34 3.06 11.99
C GLY A 210 -8.83 2.69 12.10
N MET A 211 -9.36 1.90 11.16
CA MET A 211 -10.73 1.36 11.21
C MET A 211 -10.82 -0.03 11.87
N VAL A 212 -9.69 -0.62 12.27
CA VAL A 212 -9.69 -1.96 12.89
C VAL A 212 -10.38 -1.87 14.24
N SER A 213 -11.45 -2.64 14.41
CA SER A 213 -12.16 -2.71 15.67
C SER A 213 -11.32 -3.37 16.75
N ARG A 214 -11.29 -2.78 17.95
CA ARG A 214 -10.67 -3.39 19.14
C ARG A 214 -11.32 -4.73 19.51
N ALA A 215 -12.56 -4.93 19.15
CA ALA A 215 -13.29 -6.17 19.40
C ALA A 215 -12.68 -7.41 18.71
N HIS A 216 -11.88 -7.22 17.65
CA HIS A 216 -11.20 -8.33 16.98
C HIS A 216 -9.98 -8.86 17.76
N TYR A 217 -9.46 -8.11 18.75
CA TYR A 217 -8.27 -8.48 19.52
C TYR A 217 -8.44 -8.09 21.00
N PRO A 218 -9.40 -8.71 21.72
CA PRO A 218 -9.70 -8.34 23.11
C PRO A 218 -8.53 -8.55 24.08
N GLU A 219 -7.64 -9.49 23.79
CA GLU A 219 -6.49 -9.82 24.65
C GLU A 219 -5.37 -8.76 24.62
N GLN A 220 -5.31 -7.94 23.56
CA GLN A 220 -4.27 -6.92 23.39
C GLN A 220 -4.63 -5.57 24.01
N TYR A 221 -5.86 -5.41 24.45
CA TYR A 221 -6.38 -4.19 25.06
C TYR A 221 -7.12 -4.52 26.36
N PRO A 222 -6.38 -4.92 27.47
CA PRO A 222 -7.01 -5.11 28.76
C PRO A 222 -7.60 -3.79 29.21
N GLU A 223 -8.85 -3.82 29.54
CA GLU A 223 -9.70 -2.80 30.17
C GLU A 223 -9.09 -1.42 30.40
N GLN A 224 -9.22 -0.53 29.44
CA GLN A 224 -9.28 0.88 29.68
C GLN A 224 -10.67 1.37 29.24
N HIS A 225 -11.62 1.35 30.21
CA HIS A 225 -12.97 1.90 30.18
C HIS A 225 -13.86 1.51 28.97
N PRO A 226 -14.93 0.73 29.21
CA PRO A 226 -15.97 0.45 28.19
C PRO A 226 -16.86 1.65 27.87
N GLU A 227 -16.59 2.82 28.46
CA GLU A 227 -17.42 3.99 28.27
C GLU A 227 -16.93 4.83 27.09
N LYS A 228 -17.75 4.85 26.05
CA LYS A 228 -17.76 5.80 24.93
C LYS A 228 -16.69 5.66 23.86
N ASP A 229 -16.32 4.46 23.42
CA ASP A 229 -15.76 4.36 22.08
C ASP A 229 -16.91 4.37 21.05
N ARG A 230 -17.48 5.54 20.81
CA ARG A 230 -18.48 5.79 19.76
C ARG A 230 -17.91 5.66 18.34
N SER A 231 -16.59 5.42 18.24
CA SER A 231 -15.82 5.51 16.99
C SER A 231 -15.83 4.24 16.14
N THR A 232 -16.42 3.15 16.59
CA THR A 232 -16.32 1.85 15.92
C THR A 232 -17.58 1.46 15.17
N GLN A 233 -17.97 2.22 14.16
CA GLN A 233 -18.52 1.53 13.00
C GLN A 233 -17.33 0.99 12.20
N SER A 234 -16.82 -0.15 12.66
CA SER A 234 -15.96 -0.99 11.86
C SER A 234 -16.75 -1.39 10.62
N ILE A 235 -16.18 -1.21 9.43
CA ILE A 235 -16.63 -2.05 8.32
C ILE A 235 -16.44 -3.47 8.83
N GLU A 236 -17.52 -4.23 8.95
CA GLU A 236 -17.44 -5.62 9.37
C GLU A 236 -16.36 -6.30 8.52
N GLY A 237 -15.33 -6.84 9.17
CA GLY A 237 -14.29 -7.60 8.50
C GLY A 237 -12.96 -6.90 8.19
N ILE A 238 -12.74 -5.61 8.51
CA ILE A 238 -11.38 -5.04 8.41
C ILE A 238 -10.58 -5.45 9.64
N ARG A 239 -9.44 -6.12 9.40
CA ARG A 239 -8.48 -6.53 10.43
C ARG A 239 -7.08 -6.00 10.12
N GLY A 240 -6.26 -5.90 11.16
CA GLY A 240 -4.86 -5.55 11.03
C GLY A 240 -4.00 -6.79 10.75
N ILE A 241 -3.13 -6.70 9.75
CA ILE A 241 -2.08 -7.70 9.53
C ILE A 241 -0.74 -7.02 9.72
N ARG A 242 -0.01 -7.45 10.76
CA ARG A 242 1.29 -6.90 11.11
C ARG A 242 2.31 -7.19 10.02
N GLY A 243 3.03 -6.15 9.60
CA GLY A 243 4.17 -6.24 8.71
C GLY A 243 5.38 -5.56 9.29
N GLU A 244 6.50 -6.24 9.27
CA GLU A 244 7.78 -5.75 9.76
C GLU A 244 8.77 -5.64 8.60
N THR A 245 9.55 -4.56 8.58
CA THR A 245 10.57 -4.29 7.57
C THR A 245 11.85 -3.80 8.23
N ILE A 246 12.99 -4.01 7.56
CA ILE A 246 14.30 -3.55 8.00
C ILE A 246 14.93 -2.71 6.89
N TRP A 247 15.44 -1.55 7.24
CA TRP A 247 16.25 -0.73 6.35
C TRP A 247 17.72 -0.94 6.66
N VAL A 248 18.51 -1.15 5.62
CA VAL A 248 19.96 -1.34 5.74
C VAL A 248 20.71 -0.45 4.74
N ALA A 249 21.98 -0.17 5.06
CA ALA A 249 22.93 0.45 4.14
C ALA A 249 24.09 -0.51 3.89
N CYS A 250 24.42 -0.72 2.63
CA CYS A 250 25.58 -1.46 2.15
C CYS A 250 26.03 -0.84 0.82
N PRO A 251 26.83 0.23 0.85
CA PRO A 251 27.23 0.95 -0.36
C PRO A 251 28.19 0.15 -1.25
N GLU A 252 28.78 -0.90 -0.73
CA GLU A 252 29.70 -1.80 -1.45
C GLU A 252 28.98 -2.71 -2.45
N ILE A 253 27.67 -2.88 -2.29
CA ILE A 253 26.82 -3.69 -3.19
C ILE A 253 25.86 -2.79 -3.94
N GLU A 254 25.68 -3.06 -5.23
CA GLU A 254 24.67 -2.43 -6.05
C GLU A 254 23.67 -3.47 -6.59
N ILE A 255 22.46 -3.46 -6.03
CA ILE A 255 21.31 -4.20 -6.54
C ILE A 255 20.41 -3.22 -7.31
N HIS A 256 20.05 -3.58 -8.55
CA HIS A 256 19.39 -2.66 -9.47
C HIS A 256 17.86 -2.74 -9.46
N ARG A 257 17.30 -3.86 -8.98
CA ARG A 257 15.86 -4.17 -9.01
C ARG A 257 15.42 -4.92 -7.77
N PRO A 258 14.11 -4.98 -7.49
CA PRO A 258 13.60 -5.84 -6.42
C PRO A 258 14.01 -7.30 -6.67
N VAL A 259 14.44 -7.96 -5.59
CA VAL A 259 14.73 -9.39 -5.56
C VAL A 259 13.76 -10.05 -4.58
N ARG A 260 13.02 -11.05 -5.05
CA ARG A 260 12.19 -11.91 -4.20
C ARG A 260 12.89 -13.22 -3.95
N LEU A 261 13.09 -13.55 -2.69
CA LEU A 261 13.56 -14.86 -2.26
C LEU A 261 12.35 -15.70 -1.85
N LEU A 262 12.09 -16.77 -2.59
CA LEU A 262 11.07 -17.74 -2.24
C LEU A 262 11.66 -18.75 -1.25
N HIS A 263 10.92 -19.02 -0.18
CA HIS A 263 11.26 -19.98 0.85
C HIS A 263 9.96 -20.59 1.39
N PRO A 264 9.91 -21.87 1.77
CA PRO A 264 8.68 -22.54 2.22
C PRO A 264 7.98 -21.88 3.43
N ARG A 265 8.73 -21.17 4.28
CA ARG A 265 8.23 -20.54 5.50
C ARG A 265 7.90 -19.07 5.37
N TYR A 266 8.51 -18.35 4.40
CA TYR A 266 8.33 -16.92 4.23
C TYR A 266 8.69 -16.48 2.80
N HIS A 267 8.07 -15.41 2.36
CA HIS A 267 8.42 -14.73 1.11
C HIS A 267 9.10 -13.41 1.47
N LEU A 268 10.40 -13.34 1.22
CA LEU A 268 11.18 -12.16 1.50
C LEU A 268 11.45 -11.37 0.22
N TYR A 269 11.49 -10.06 0.33
CA TYR A 269 11.95 -9.18 -0.74
C TYR A 269 13.06 -8.25 -0.26
N LEU A 270 13.98 -7.96 -1.18
CA LEU A 270 14.97 -6.91 -1.09
C LEU A 270 14.61 -5.85 -2.12
N VAL A 271 14.45 -4.59 -1.70
CA VAL A 271 14.10 -3.48 -2.60
C VAL A 271 15.18 -2.39 -2.52
N PRO A 272 15.89 -2.10 -3.64
CA PRO A 272 16.90 -1.05 -3.67
C PRO A 272 16.27 0.35 -3.57
N ARG A 273 16.82 1.18 -2.67
CA ARG A 273 16.35 2.54 -2.42
C ARG A 273 17.30 3.62 -2.94
N GLY A 274 18.41 3.21 -3.56
CA GLY A 274 19.48 4.10 -4.02
C GLY A 274 20.53 4.35 -2.96
N GLU A 275 21.68 4.87 -3.39
CA GLU A 275 22.77 5.23 -2.50
C GLU A 275 23.20 4.09 -1.55
N GLY A 276 23.22 2.85 -2.04
CA GLY A 276 23.53 1.67 -1.22
C GLY A 276 22.53 1.38 -0.11
N LYS A 277 21.33 1.95 -0.15
CA LYS A 277 20.27 1.68 0.83
C LYS A 277 19.29 0.66 0.29
N TYR A 278 18.83 -0.22 1.16
CA TYR A 278 17.93 -1.33 0.84
C TYR A 278 16.84 -1.45 1.89
N GLN A 279 15.67 -1.85 1.46
CA GLN A 279 14.56 -2.22 2.34
C GLN A 279 14.29 -3.71 2.22
N LEU A 280 14.32 -4.40 3.35
CA LEU A 280 13.98 -5.80 3.49
C LEU A 280 12.57 -5.94 4.01
N GLY A 281 11.85 -6.92 3.53
CA GLY A 281 10.53 -7.23 4.05
C GLY A 281 9.94 -8.50 3.44
N ALA A 282 8.83 -8.91 3.92
CA ALA A 282 8.24 -8.45 5.16
C ALA A 282 7.60 -9.64 5.87
N THR A 283 7.48 -9.52 7.16
CA THR A 283 6.64 -10.47 7.90
C THR A 283 5.15 -10.26 7.55
N GLU A 284 4.36 -11.30 7.76
CA GLU A 284 2.91 -11.28 7.62
C GLU A 284 2.32 -12.04 8.81
N LEU A 285 1.89 -11.29 9.83
CA LEU A 285 1.42 -11.86 11.08
C LEU A 285 -0.02 -11.39 11.33
N GLU A 286 -0.91 -12.35 11.55
CA GLU A 286 -2.33 -12.11 11.88
C GLU A 286 -2.46 -11.59 13.32
N THR A 287 -2.09 -10.32 13.50
CA THR A 287 -2.17 -9.64 14.80
C THR A 287 -2.24 -8.14 14.59
N ASN A 288 -2.89 -7.45 15.53
CA ASN A 288 -3.01 -5.98 15.56
C ASN A 288 -1.89 -5.31 16.40
N ASP A 289 -0.86 -6.07 16.76
CA ASP A 289 0.26 -5.58 17.56
C ASP A 289 1.13 -4.60 16.75
N ARG A 290 1.40 -3.41 17.33
CA ARG A 290 2.24 -2.36 16.78
C ARG A 290 3.58 -2.21 17.51
N SER A 291 3.92 -3.15 18.40
CA SER A 291 5.19 -3.14 19.10
C SER A 291 6.39 -3.20 18.14
N PRO A 292 7.61 -2.86 18.55
CA PRO A 292 8.80 -2.97 17.72
C PRO A 292 9.02 -4.37 17.15
N VAL A 293 9.85 -4.47 16.10
CA VAL A 293 10.21 -5.74 15.44
C VAL A 293 10.73 -6.75 16.45
N SER A 294 10.24 -8.00 16.38
CA SER A 294 10.67 -9.05 17.27
C SER A 294 12.07 -9.58 16.91
N VAL A 295 12.78 -10.14 17.91
CA VAL A 295 14.09 -10.78 17.69
C VAL A 295 13.97 -11.89 16.64
N ARG A 296 12.92 -12.72 16.70
CA ARG A 296 12.69 -13.79 15.72
C ARG A 296 12.55 -13.25 14.32
N SER A 297 11.69 -12.25 14.11
CA SER A 297 11.47 -11.63 12.80
C SER A 297 12.74 -10.98 12.25
N ALA A 298 13.50 -10.29 13.10
CA ALA A 298 14.76 -9.69 12.72
C ALA A 298 15.78 -10.74 12.27
N MET A 299 15.93 -11.83 13.02
CA MET A 299 16.85 -12.92 12.68
C MET A 299 16.47 -13.60 11.36
N GLU A 300 15.19 -13.90 11.15
CA GLU A 300 14.70 -14.54 9.91
C GLU A 300 14.96 -13.64 8.70
N MET A 301 14.61 -12.36 8.78
CA MET A 301 14.82 -11.41 7.68
C MET A 301 16.31 -11.15 7.41
N LEU A 302 17.12 -10.93 8.43
CA LEU A 302 18.55 -10.65 8.27
C LEU A 302 19.32 -11.87 7.78
N SER A 303 18.99 -13.07 8.22
CA SER A 303 19.60 -14.31 7.71
C SER A 303 19.30 -14.53 6.23
N ALA A 304 18.04 -14.32 5.84
CA ALA A 304 17.64 -14.44 4.45
C ALA A 304 18.27 -13.33 3.57
N PHE A 305 18.45 -12.13 4.11
CA PHE A 305 19.15 -11.05 3.44
C PHE A 305 20.62 -11.38 3.18
N TRP A 306 21.31 -11.84 4.20
CA TRP A 306 22.71 -12.27 4.07
C TRP A 306 22.88 -13.39 3.03
N ALA A 307 21.93 -14.32 2.96
CA ALA A 307 21.95 -15.39 1.97
C ALA A 307 21.83 -14.91 0.51
N LEU A 308 21.31 -13.70 0.27
CA LEU A 308 21.23 -13.11 -1.09
C LEU A 308 22.60 -12.73 -1.63
N ALA A 309 23.47 -12.21 -0.78
CA ALA A 309 24.86 -11.90 -1.14
C ALA A 309 25.72 -11.90 0.15
N PRO A 310 26.87 -12.61 0.16
CA PRO A 310 27.74 -12.71 1.36
C PRO A 310 28.18 -11.35 1.90
N GLU A 311 28.41 -10.39 1.03
CA GLU A 311 28.86 -9.03 1.36
C GLU A 311 27.84 -8.25 2.22
N PHE A 312 26.58 -8.65 2.18
CA PHE A 312 25.55 -8.07 3.07
C PHE A 312 25.77 -8.36 4.56
N SER A 313 26.70 -9.27 4.91
CA SER A 313 27.10 -9.49 6.31
C SER A 313 27.55 -8.20 7.02
N GLU A 314 28.15 -7.27 6.27
CA GLU A 314 28.70 -6.01 6.77
C GLU A 314 27.72 -4.83 6.65
N ALA A 315 26.52 -5.05 6.13
CA ALA A 315 25.50 -4.00 6.01
C ALA A 315 25.14 -3.39 7.37
N ARG A 316 24.89 -2.10 7.39
CA ARG A 316 24.49 -1.38 8.61
C ARG A 316 22.98 -1.30 8.70
N ILE A 317 22.39 -1.72 9.82
CA ILE A 317 20.96 -1.60 10.09
C ILE A 317 20.66 -0.12 10.37
N LEU A 318 19.79 0.49 9.56
CA LEU A 318 19.39 1.88 9.69
C LEU A 318 18.13 2.03 10.55
N SER A 319 17.12 1.19 10.31
CA SER A 319 15.89 1.14 11.11
C SER A 319 15.19 -0.21 10.98
N MET A 320 14.38 -0.52 12.00
CA MET A 320 13.43 -1.61 11.99
C MET A 320 12.04 -1.01 12.22
N GLU A 321 11.10 -1.31 11.35
CA GLU A 321 9.81 -0.66 11.32
C GLU A 321 8.68 -1.68 11.33
N THR A 322 7.60 -1.34 12.03
CA THR A 322 6.39 -2.16 12.14
C THR A 322 5.18 -1.33 11.78
N ASN A 323 4.27 -1.89 10.99
CA ASN A 323 2.97 -1.28 10.74
C ASN A 323 1.89 -2.33 10.47
N LEU A 324 0.63 -1.89 10.49
CA LEU A 324 -0.52 -2.74 10.23
C LEU A 324 -1.06 -2.50 8.82
N ARG A 325 -1.22 -3.57 8.08
CA ARG A 325 -1.92 -3.57 6.79
C ARG A 325 -3.42 -3.76 7.05
N PRO A 326 -4.29 -2.90 6.54
CA PRO A 326 -5.73 -3.10 6.66
C PRO A 326 -6.18 -4.18 5.67
N ALA A 327 -6.71 -5.29 6.15
CA ALA A 327 -7.14 -6.41 5.32
C ALA A 327 -8.62 -6.72 5.52
N THR A 328 -9.31 -6.96 4.43
CA THR A 328 -10.62 -7.63 4.39
C THR A 328 -10.42 -9.14 4.56
N GLN A 329 -11.51 -9.87 4.75
CA GLN A 329 -11.44 -11.32 4.91
C GLN A 329 -10.82 -12.03 3.69
N ASP A 330 -11.12 -11.55 2.49
CA ASP A 330 -10.66 -12.10 1.21
C ASP A 330 -9.49 -11.32 0.59
N HIS A 331 -8.92 -10.35 1.32
CA HIS A 331 -7.83 -9.47 0.91
C HIS A 331 -8.12 -8.59 -0.31
N ARG A 332 -9.38 -8.41 -0.68
CA ARG A 332 -9.80 -7.47 -1.73
C ARG A 332 -10.00 -6.06 -1.16
N PRO A 333 -9.66 -5.01 -1.92
CA PRO A 333 -9.99 -3.64 -1.53
C PRO A 333 -11.51 -3.43 -1.52
N VAL A 334 -11.96 -2.56 -0.64
CA VAL A 334 -13.37 -2.19 -0.53
C VAL A 334 -13.55 -0.71 -0.82
N ILE A 335 -14.54 -0.39 -1.65
CA ILE A 335 -15.08 0.94 -1.86
C ILE A 335 -16.56 0.87 -1.51
N ILE A 336 -16.98 1.62 -0.50
CA ILE A 336 -18.38 1.76 -0.13
C ILE A 336 -18.79 3.19 -0.45
N ASP A 337 -19.76 3.33 -1.33
CA ASP A 337 -20.38 4.61 -1.68
C ASP A 337 -21.74 4.70 -0.98
N ASP A 338 -21.78 5.47 0.08
CA ASP A 338 -22.98 5.77 0.86
C ASP A 338 -23.31 7.27 0.80
N THR A 339 -22.98 7.89 -0.34
CA THR A 339 -23.17 9.33 -0.53
C THR A 339 -24.62 9.74 -0.54
N HIS A 340 -25.52 8.86 -0.97
CA HIS A 340 -26.97 9.16 -1.01
C HIS A 340 -27.61 9.24 0.36
N ASP A 341 -27.25 8.34 1.27
CA ASP A 341 -27.86 8.26 2.59
C ASP A 341 -27.07 9.03 3.65
N ASN A 342 -25.74 8.91 3.61
CA ASN A 342 -24.87 9.39 4.69
C ASN A 342 -23.80 10.39 4.23
N GLY A 343 -23.72 10.75 2.96
CA GLY A 343 -22.67 11.64 2.45
C GLY A 343 -21.26 11.08 2.63
N ARG A 344 -21.10 9.74 2.70
CA ARG A 344 -19.83 9.09 3.02
C ARG A 344 -19.36 8.14 1.94
N ILE A 345 -18.06 8.18 1.67
CA ILE A 345 -17.33 7.16 0.87
C ILE A 345 -16.29 6.51 1.77
N VAL A 346 -16.17 5.20 1.70
CA VAL A 346 -15.10 4.47 2.41
C VAL A 346 -14.19 3.80 1.40
N VAL A 347 -12.88 3.94 1.59
CA VAL A 347 -11.84 3.27 0.80
C VAL A 347 -10.88 2.58 1.74
N ASN A 348 -10.92 1.24 1.78
CA ASN A 348 -10.11 0.47 2.72
C ASN A 348 -9.78 -0.93 2.19
N GLY A 349 -9.15 -1.78 3.01
CA GLY A 349 -8.88 -3.18 2.69
C GLY A 349 -7.78 -3.39 1.66
N LEU A 350 -6.90 -2.40 1.43
CA LEU A 350 -5.85 -2.50 0.41
C LEU A 350 -4.74 -3.50 0.79
N PHE A 351 -4.72 -3.99 2.01
CA PHE A 351 -3.79 -4.98 2.52
C PHE A 351 -2.33 -4.61 2.19
N ARG A 352 -1.55 -5.52 1.59
CA ARG A 352 -0.17 -5.29 1.13
C ARG A 352 -0.11 -4.69 -0.28
N HIS A 353 -1.25 -4.55 -0.94
CA HIS A 353 -1.35 -4.15 -2.34
C HIS A 353 -1.59 -2.63 -2.51
N GLY A 354 -1.43 -1.81 -1.46
CA GLY A 354 -1.77 -0.38 -1.51
C GLY A 354 -1.17 0.35 -2.70
N PHE A 355 0.15 0.29 -2.91
CA PHE A 355 0.80 0.93 -4.06
C PHE A 355 0.48 0.24 -5.38
N LEU A 356 0.26 -1.07 -5.36
CA LEU A 356 -0.16 -1.81 -6.54
C LEU A 356 -1.54 -1.36 -7.05
N LEU A 357 -2.48 -1.03 -6.13
CA LEU A 357 -3.87 -0.78 -6.48
C LEU A 357 -4.25 0.69 -6.57
N ALA A 358 -3.51 1.58 -5.90
CA ALA A 358 -3.93 2.97 -5.68
C ALA A 358 -4.30 3.74 -6.96
N PRO A 359 -3.56 3.71 -8.08
CA PRO A 359 -3.96 4.42 -9.29
C PRO A 359 -5.26 3.89 -9.91
N ALA A 360 -5.44 2.57 -9.97
CA ALA A 360 -6.65 1.98 -10.54
C ALA A 360 -7.89 2.24 -9.65
N LEU A 361 -7.72 2.21 -8.33
CA LEU A 361 -8.79 2.59 -7.40
C LEU A 361 -9.13 4.08 -7.50
N LEU A 362 -8.13 4.94 -7.66
CA LEU A 362 -8.35 6.36 -7.89
C LEU A 362 -9.14 6.60 -9.18
N GLU A 363 -8.78 5.92 -10.27
CA GLU A 363 -9.52 5.97 -11.54
C GLU A 363 -10.99 5.52 -11.35
N LYS A 364 -11.22 4.41 -10.68
CA LYS A 364 -12.57 3.91 -10.37
C LYS A 364 -13.39 4.91 -9.55
N LEU A 365 -12.80 5.51 -8.52
CA LEU A 365 -13.45 6.51 -7.69
C LEU A 365 -13.79 7.77 -8.47
N THR A 366 -12.89 8.27 -9.30
CA THR A 366 -13.10 9.48 -10.11
C THR A 366 -14.14 9.29 -11.20
N LEU A 367 -14.24 8.12 -11.78
CA LEU A 367 -15.26 7.78 -12.80
C LEU A 367 -16.61 7.37 -12.18
N GLY A 368 -16.61 6.91 -10.93
CA GLY A 368 -17.78 6.42 -10.19
C GLY A 368 -18.27 7.41 -9.12
N ALA A 369 -18.03 7.05 -7.87
CA ALA A 369 -18.55 7.76 -6.69
C ALA A 369 -18.24 9.26 -6.62
N LEU A 370 -17.10 9.69 -7.16
CA LEU A 370 -16.67 11.09 -7.17
C LEU A 370 -16.98 11.84 -8.46
N SER A 371 -17.53 11.20 -9.48
CA SER A 371 -17.83 11.82 -10.79
C SER A 371 -18.80 12.99 -10.65
N GLY A 372 -19.80 12.88 -9.77
CA GLY A 372 -20.75 13.96 -9.48
C GLY A 372 -20.15 15.15 -8.75
N LEU A 373 -19.03 15.00 -8.05
CA LEU A 373 -18.34 16.08 -7.35
C LEU A 373 -17.42 16.87 -8.28
N MET A 374 -16.96 16.23 -9.33
CA MET A 374 -16.00 16.80 -10.28
C MET A 374 -16.68 17.50 -11.47
N SER A 375 -17.98 17.36 -11.60
CA SER A 375 -18.73 17.91 -12.74
C SER A 375 -20.20 18.15 -12.42
N LEU A 376 -20.60 19.22 -11.74
CA LEU A 376 -21.91 19.88 -11.90
C LEU A 376 -22.57 20.43 -10.60
N PRO A 377 -23.51 21.39 -10.73
CA PRO A 377 -24.26 21.96 -9.61
C PRO A 377 -25.33 20.99 -9.09
N LYS A 378 -25.62 21.09 -7.80
CA LYS A 378 -26.53 20.30 -6.98
C LYS A 378 -27.80 19.78 -7.67
N ARG A 379 -28.06 18.47 -7.62
CA ARG A 379 -29.40 17.88 -7.74
C ARG A 379 -29.66 16.96 -6.56
N SER A 380 -30.84 17.19 -5.96
CA SER A 380 -31.46 16.34 -4.92
C SER A 380 -32.05 15.06 -5.54
N SER A 381 -31.72 13.90 -5.05
CA SER A 381 -32.60 12.73 -5.13
C SER A 381 -32.07 11.57 -4.29
N THR A 382 -32.98 10.89 -3.64
CA THR A 382 -32.84 9.66 -2.83
C THR A 382 -32.63 8.44 -3.74
N GLY A 383 -31.54 7.69 -3.50
CA GLY A 383 -31.23 6.42 -4.19
C GLY A 383 -30.51 5.44 -3.26
N PRO A 384 -30.56 4.13 -3.52
CA PRO A 384 -30.02 3.11 -2.63
C PRO A 384 -28.51 3.06 -2.58
N ARG A 385 -27.98 2.58 -1.45
CA ARG A 385 -26.56 2.28 -1.17
C ARG A 385 -25.95 1.42 -2.28
N ARG A 386 -24.86 1.86 -2.88
CA ARG A 386 -24.13 1.10 -3.88
C ARG A 386 -22.82 0.56 -3.29
N VAL A 387 -22.71 -0.74 -3.28
CA VAL A 387 -21.45 -1.44 -3.04
C VAL A 387 -20.85 -1.72 -4.40
N TYR A 388 -19.69 -1.13 -4.69
CA TYR A 388 -18.95 -1.44 -5.92
C TYR A 388 -18.14 -2.71 -5.65
N GLU A 389 -18.69 -3.85 -6.06
CA GLU A 389 -17.88 -5.06 -6.17
C GLU A 389 -16.72 -4.77 -7.13
N THR A 390 -15.52 -5.15 -6.75
CA THR A 390 -14.31 -4.93 -7.54
C THR A 390 -14.20 -5.90 -8.72
N GLY A 391 -15.30 -6.57 -9.09
CA GLY A 391 -15.38 -7.47 -10.25
C GLY A 391 -15.39 -6.70 -11.58
N TYR A 392 -14.67 -7.20 -12.55
CA TYR A 392 -14.83 -6.97 -13.99
C TYR A 392 -15.80 -7.97 -14.55
#